data_231f35ac7fee8b8653fd58ffd4809857
#
_entry.id   231f35ac7fee8b8653fd58ffd4809857
#
_cell.length_a   1.000
_cell.length_b   1.000
_cell.length_c   1.000
_cell.angle_alpha   90.00
_cell.angle_beta   90.00
_cell.angle_gamma   90.00
#
_symmetry.space_group_name_H-M   'P 1'
#
loop_
_entity.id
_entity.type
_entity.pdbx_description
1 polymer ?
#
loop_
_entity_poly.entity_id
_entity_poly.type
_entity_poly.pdbx_seq_one_letter_code
_entity_poly.pdbx_strand_id
1 'polypeptide(L)' 'KRIIAKYGLTDREIEVYLLTVKGLDNNAIAEKMCISPNTLKKHYSSIYSKMKISSRIQLLQISNII' A
#
# COMPACT_ATOMS: atom_id res chain seq x y z
N LYS A 1 -2.68 -12.41 1.02
CA LYS A 1 -3.47 -12.17 -0.18
C LYS A 1 -4.97 -12.12 0.08
N ARG A 2 -5.49 -13.06 0.89
CA ARG A 2 -6.91 -13.08 1.20
C ARG A 2 -7.38 -11.82 1.91
N ILE A 3 -6.54 -11.31 2.80
CA ILE A 3 -6.88 -10.10 3.55
C ILE A 3 -6.88 -8.89 2.64
N ILE A 4 -5.96 -8.85 1.67
CA ILE A 4 -5.92 -7.77 0.69
C ILE A 4 -7.21 -7.76 -0.13
N ALA A 5 -7.65 -8.92 -0.58
CA ALA A 5 -8.87 -9.05 -1.36
C ALA A 5 -10.10 -8.58 -0.57
N LYS A 6 -10.09 -8.80 0.75
CA LYS A 6 -11.16 -8.39 1.64
C LYS A 6 -11.40 -6.89 1.63
N TYR A 7 -10.35 -6.11 1.41
CA TYR A 7 -10.46 -4.65 1.44
C TYR A 7 -10.85 -4.04 0.10
N GLY A 8 -10.92 -4.84 -0.95
CA GLY A 8 -11.30 -4.36 -2.27
C GLY A 8 -10.26 -3.48 -2.93
N LEU A 9 -8.99 -3.76 -2.70
CA LEU A 9 -7.90 -3.00 -3.31
C LEU A 9 -7.79 -3.31 -4.80
N THR A 10 -7.45 -2.28 -5.59
CA THR A 10 -7.15 -2.48 -7.02
C THR A 10 -5.81 -3.17 -7.17
N ASP A 11 -5.53 -3.66 -8.39
CA ASP A 11 -4.25 -4.31 -8.67
C ASP A 11 -3.07 -3.40 -8.35
N ARG A 12 -3.17 -2.11 -8.70
CA ARG A 12 -2.11 -1.14 -8.43
C ARG A 12 -1.95 -0.90 -6.94
N GLU A 13 -3.06 -0.84 -6.22
CA GLU A 13 -3.02 -0.67 -4.76
C GLU A 13 -2.39 -1.88 -4.08
N ILE A 14 -2.71 -3.08 -4.56
CA ILE A 14 -2.09 -4.30 -4.04
C ILE A 14 -0.58 -4.25 -4.27
N GLU A 15 -0.16 -3.81 -5.44
CA GLU A 15 1.25 -3.69 -5.78
C GLU A 15 1.96 -2.74 -4.82
N VAL A 16 1.37 -1.57 -4.56
CA VAL A 16 1.91 -0.62 -3.59
C VAL A 16 2.01 -1.24 -2.20
N TYR A 17 0.95 -1.92 -1.79
CA TYR A 17 0.92 -2.57 -0.49
C TYR A 17 2.05 -3.58 -0.34
N LEU A 18 2.22 -4.45 -1.33
CA LEU A 18 3.24 -5.49 -1.28
C LEU A 18 4.66 -4.90 -1.24
N LEU A 19 4.90 -3.85 -2.01
CA LEU A 19 6.22 -3.20 -2.01
C LEU A 19 6.48 -2.51 -0.67
N THR A 20 5.45 -1.95 -0.07
CA THR A 20 5.57 -1.33 1.24
C THR A 20 5.95 -2.36 2.30
N VAL A 21 5.30 -3.52 2.27
CA VAL A 21 5.56 -4.60 3.21
C VAL A 21 6.98 -5.14 3.06
N LYS A 22 7.51 -5.11 1.85
CA LYS A 22 8.90 -5.52 1.60
C LYS A 22 9.93 -4.55 2.18
N GLY A 23 9.48 -3.39 2.63
CA GLY A 23 10.40 -2.44 3.25
C GLY A 23 10.96 -1.37 2.33
N LEU A 24 10.45 -1.26 1.10
CA LEU A 24 10.89 -0.23 0.18
C LEU A 24 10.38 1.14 0.65
N ASP A 25 11.21 2.18 0.45
CA ASP A 25 10.75 3.53 0.73
C ASP A 25 9.89 4.06 -0.43
N ASN A 26 9.27 5.21 -0.21
CA ASN A 26 8.34 5.78 -1.19
C ASN A 26 9.00 6.03 -2.55
N ASN A 27 10.24 6.51 -2.55
CA ASN A 27 10.95 6.78 -3.81
C ASN A 27 11.19 5.50 -4.58
N ALA A 28 11.60 4.44 -3.88
CA ALA A 28 11.85 3.15 -4.53
C ALA A 28 10.57 2.55 -5.08
N ILE A 29 9.46 2.68 -4.35
CA ILE A 29 8.16 2.16 -4.79
C ILE A 29 7.69 2.91 -6.03
N ALA A 30 7.75 4.24 -5.99
CA ALA A 30 7.32 5.06 -7.14
C ALA A 30 8.14 4.71 -8.37
N GLU A 31 9.44 4.52 -8.19
CA GLU A 31 10.34 4.18 -9.29
C GLU A 31 10.01 2.81 -9.88
N LYS A 32 9.80 1.82 -9.03
CA LYS A 32 9.45 0.48 -9.48
C LYS A 32 8.12 0.45 -10.21
N MET A 33 7.18 1.26 -9.80
CA MET A 33 5.86 1.31 -10.42
C MET A 33 5.78 2.29 -11.57
N CYS A 34 6.86 3.01 -11.85
CA CYS A 34 6.92 4.01 -12.92
C CYS A 34 5.84 5.08 -12.74
N ILE A 35 5.67 5.55 -11.52
CA ILE A 35 4.70 6.61 -11.19
C ILE A 35 5.39 7.73 -10.45
N SER A 36 4.73 8.90 -10.42
CA SER A 36 5.26 10.02 -9.66
C SER A 36 4.98 9.85 -8.16
N PRO A 37 5.76 10.52 -7.30
CA PRO A 37 5.47 10.49 -5.85
C PRO A 37 4.06 10.97 -5.52
N ASN A 38 3.53 11.93 -6.27
CA ASN A 38 2.16 12.41 -6.04
C ASN A 38 1.13 11.33 -6.34
N THR A 39 1.34 10.56 -7.40
CA THR A 39 0.46 9.44 -7.72
C THR A 39 0.53 8.38 -6.64
N LEU A 40 1.74 8.11 -6.13
CA LEU A 40 1.92 7.16 -5.04
C LEU A 40 1.15 7.59 -3.79
N LYS A 41 1.18 8.88 -3.47
CA LYS A 41 0.41 9.42 -2.35
C LYS A 41 -1.08 9.14 -2.51
N LYS A 42 -1.59 9.28 -3.72
CA LYS A 42 -3.00 8.99 -3.99
C LYS A 42 -3.32 7.52 -3.75
N HIS A 43 -2.43 6.64 -4.17
CA HIS A 43 -2.61 5.21 -3.91
C HIS A 43 -2.64 4.92 -2.40
N TYR A 44 -1.72 5.50 -1.64
CA TYR A 44 -1.71 5.32 -0.19
C TYR A 44 -2.98 5.83 0.45
N SER A 45 -3.44 7.00 0.04
CA SER A 45 -4.66 7.58 0.58
C SER A 45 -5.85 6.65 0.36
N SER A 46 -5.94 6.09 -0.84
CA SER A 46 -7.00 5.15 -1.18
C SER A 46 -6.89 3.86 -0.35
N ILE A 47 -5.67 3.30 -0.23
CA ILE A 47 -5.43 2.10 0.56
C ILE A 47 -5.83 2.32 2.01
N TYR A 48 -5.39 3.43 2.60
CA TYR A 48 -5.68 3.73 3.99
C TYR A 48 -7.19 3.86 4.21
N SER A 49 -7.88 4.50 3.28
CA SER A 49 -9.33 4.65 3.37
C SER A 49 -10.04 3.30 3.31
N LYS A 50 -9.62 2.44 2.39
CA LYS A 50 -10.24 1.13 2.21
C LYS A 50 -9.97 0.20 3.39
N MET A 51 -8.78 0.26 3.94
CA MET A 51 -8.38 -0.57 5.09
C MET A 51 -8.75 0.07 6.42
N LYS A 52 -9.30 1.29 6.39
CA LYS A 52 -9.71 2.03 7.59
C LYS A 52 -8.56 2.24 8.55
N ILE A 53 -7.41 2.60 8.01
CA ILE A 53 -6.21 2.92 8.79
C ILE A 53 -5.78 4.34 8.44
N SER A 54 -4.90 4.91 9.26
CA SER A 54 -4.48 6.30 9.06
C SER A 54 -2.98 6.47 8.90
N SER A 55 -2.20 5.39 8.98
CA SER A 55 -0.75 5.51 8.87
C SER A 55 -0.11 4.24 8.31
N ARG A 56 1.11 4.43 7.82
CA ARG A 56 1.92 3.32 7.31
C ARG A 56 2.21 2.28 8.40
N ILE A 57 2.38 2.73 9.62
CA ILE A 57 2.64 1.82 10.74
C ILE A 57 1.48 0.85 10.92
N GLN A 58 0.26 1.34 10.84
CA GLN A 58 -0.92 0.48 10.96
C GLN A 58 -0.99 -0.53 9.83
N LEU A 59 -0.62 -0.11 8.61
CA LEU A 59 -0.58 -0.99 7.47
C LEU A 59 0.40 -2.14 7.71
N LEU A 60 1.59 -1.84 8.23
CA LEU A 60 2.60 -2.84 8.52
C LEU A 60 2.17 -3.78 9.65
N GLN A 61 1.44 -3.26 10.64
CA GLN A 61 0.92 -4.07 11.73
C GLN A 61 -0.09 -5.09 11.22
N ILE A 62 -0.96 -4.71 10.31
CA ILE A 62 -1.91 -5.63 9.70
C ILE A 62 -1.16 -6.75 8.98
N SER A 63 -0.09 -6.40 8.28
CA SER A 63 0.72 -7.39 7.56
C SER A 63 1.34 -8.40 8.51
N ASN A 64 1.74 -7.98 9.70
CA ASN A 64 2.36 -8.86 10.67
C ASN A 64 1.37 -9.88 11.27
N ILE A 65 0.09 -9.53 11.28
CA ILE A 65 -0.93 -10.42 11.82
C ILE A 65 -1.23 -11.56 10.85
N ILE A 66 -1.03 -11.31 9.60
CA ILE A 66 -1.27 -12.29 8.55
C ILE A 66 -0.12 -13.28 8.46
#